data_4ed27bad30fadc89fa3de556100ce83a
#
_entry.id   4ed27bad30fadc89fa3de556100ce83a
#
_cell.length_a   1.000
_cell.length_b   1.000
_cell.length_c   1.000
_cell.angle_alpha   90.00
_cell.angle_beta   90.00
_cell.angle_gamma   90.00
#
_symmetry.space_group_name_H-M   'P 1'
#
loop_
_entity.id
_entity.type
_entity.pdbx_description
1 polymer ?
#
loop_
_entity_poly.entity_id
_entity_poly.type
_entity_poly.pdbx_seq_one_letter_code
_entity_poly.pdbx_strand_id
1 'polypeptide(L)'
;FNSRIIFPINNISSETIAFGGRAIKSNKLAKYINSPETDYYKKGKIIFNLDKAKTERVKKNEVLIVEGYMDVISLYSHGIKNVVSNSGTAITESQIDLIWKFFSNPIVCLDGDSSGQKAALRIAENLLPHIKENNKIGFVAMSKGMDPDDYIREKGKDNFEKLIGSNLSIEE
;
A
#
# COMPACT_ATOMS: atom_id res chain seq x y z
N PHE A 1 -4.43 -16.42 16.04
CA PHE A 1 -4.85 -14.99 16.02
C PHE A 1 -5.54 -14.53 17.32
N ASN A 2 -5.13 -15.05 18.49
CA ASN A 2 -5.77 -14.67 19.77
C ASN A 2 -5.57 -13.17 20.06
N SER A 3 -6.63 -12.49 20.55
CA SER A 3 -6.65 -11.08 20.95
C SER A 3 -6.16 -10.12 19.85
N ARG A 4 -6.66 -10.31 18.62
CA ARG A 4 -6.31 -9.50 17.46
C ARG A 4 -7.53 -9.01 16.69
N ILE A 5 -7.40 -7.84 16.09
CA ILE A 5 -8.28 -7.42 15.00
C ILE A 5 -7.84 -8.17 13.75
N ILE A 6 -8.79 -8.76 13.03
CA ILE A 6 -8.52 -9.60 11.86
C ILE A 6 -8.87 -8.83 10.59
N PHE A 7 -7.97 -8.88 9.62
CA PHE A 7 -8.11 -8.32 8.29
C PHE A 7 -8.16 -9.45 7.27
N PRO A 8 -9.30 -9.70 6.61
CA PRO A 8 -9.35 -10.64 5.50
C PRO A 8 -8.43 -10.17 4.37
N ILE A 9 -7.60 -11.07 3.86
CA ILE A 9 -6.75 -10.84 2.70
C ILE A 9 -7.41 -11.57 1.52
N ASN A 10 -7.81 -10.80 0.52
CA ASN A 10 -8.51 -11.32 -0.64
C ASN A 10 -7.58 -11.46 -1.84
N ASN A 11 -7.91 -12.41 -2.71
CA ASN A 11 -7.38 -12.46 -4.06
C ASN A 11 -8.08 -11.42 -4.95
N ILE A 12 -7.67 -11.34 -6.22
CA ILE A 12 -8.22 -10.38 -7.18
C ILE A 12 -9.71 -10.62 -7.49
N SER A 13 -10.24 -11.81 -7.24
CA SER A 13 -11.65 -12.15 -7.40
C SER A 13 -12.48 -11.88 -6.14
N SER A 14 -11.93 -11.21 -5.13
CA SER A 14 -12.55 -10.91 -3.83
C SER A 14 -12.83 -12.15 -2.96
N GLU A 15 -12.16 -13.26 -3.22
CA GLU A 15 -12.22 -14.46 -2.37
C GLU A 15 -11.18 -14.34 -1.26
N THR A 16 -11.57 -14.58 -0.01
CA THR A 16 -10.65 -14.54 1.14
C THR A 16 -9.72 -15.76 1.11
N ILE A 17 -8.42 -15.52 0.99
CA ILE A 17 -7.38 -16.55 0.87
C ILE A 17 -6.43 -16.59 2.09
N ALA A 18 -6.43 -15.54 2.90
CA ALA A 18 -5.59 -15.44 4.11
C ALA A 18 -6.15 -14.39 5.07
N PHE A 19 -5.48 -14.25 6.21
CA PHE A 19 -5.82 -13.25 7.22
C PHE A 19 -4.57 -12.53 7.71
N GLY A 20 -4.67 -11.22 7.90
CA GLY A 20 -3.78 -10.42 8.72
C GLY A 20 -4.37 -10.24 10.12
N GLY A 21 -3.55 -10.00 11.12
CA GLY A 21 -4.01 -9.74 12.47
C GLY A 21 -3.16 -8.72 13.21
N ARG A 22 -3.81 -7.67 13.77
CA ARG A 22 -3.17 -6.66 14.62
C ARG A 22 -3.51 -6.92 16.08
N ALA A 23 -2.50 -6.98 16.95
CA ALA A 23 -2.70 -7.14 18.39
C ALA A 23 -3.52 -5.98 18.96
N ILE A 24 -4.56 -6.28 19.78
CA ILE A 24 -5.39 -5.25 20.43
C ILE A 24 -4.63 -4.63 21.61
N LYS A 25 -3.81 -5.43 22.30
CA LYS A 25 -2.98 -4.97 23.43
C LYS A 25 -1.51 -5.22 23.13
N SER A 26 -0.66 -4.29 23.50
CA SER A 26 0.79 -4.32 23.28
C SER A 26 1.55 -5.22 24.27
N ASN A 27 1.05 -6.41 24.55
CA ASN A 27 1.63 -7.33 25.54
C ASN A 27 2.49 -8.38 24.84
N LYS A 28 3.80 -8.19 24.77
CA LYS A 28 4.78 -9.22 24.32
C LYS A 28 4.52 -9.91 22.97
N LEU A 29 3.39 -9.64 22.31
CA LEU A 29 3.01 -10.21 21.02
C LEU A 29 3.50 -9.33 19.86
N ALA A 30 3.88 -9.94 18.76
CA ALA A 30 4.14 -9.19 17.52
C ALA A 30 2.94 -8.29 17.17
N LYS A 31 3.17 -7.00 16.88
CA LYS A 31 2.12 -6.03 16.57
C LYS A 31 1.24 -6.51 15.42
N TYR A 32 1.84 -7.04 14.38
CA TYR A 32 1.16 -7.65 13.24
C TYR A 32 1.64 -9.07 12.98
N ILE A 33 0.72 -9.93 12.55
CA ILE A 33 1.00 -11.27 12.04
C ILE A 33 0.12 -11.52 10.82
N ASN A 34 0.58 -12.37 9.91
CA ASN A 34 -0.20 -12.85 8.78
C ASN A 34 -0.34 -14.36 8.84
N SER A 35 -1.32 -14.90 8.13
CA SER A 35 -1.41 -16.34 7.87
C SER A 35 -0.08 -16.85 7.29
N PRO A 36 0.31 -18.09 7.55
CA PRO A 36 1.41 -18.73 6.86
C PRO A 36 1.11 -18.79 5.35
N GLU A 37 2.15 -18.89 4.53
CA GLU A 37 1.97 -19.09 3.10
C GLU A 37 1.33 -20.45 2.80
N THR A 38 0.50 -20.47 1.78
CA THR A 38 -0.18 -21.66 1.25
C THR A 38 -0.07 -21.67 -0.27
N ASP A 39 -0.63 -22.68 -0.94
CA ASP A 39 -0.70 -22.70 -2.40
C ASP A 39 -1.52 -21.53 -2.96
N TYR A 40 -2.52 -21.06 -2.21
CA TYR A 40 -3.39 -19.93 -2.60
C TYR A 40 -2.86 -18.56 -2.14
N TYR A 41 -2.05 -18.52 -1.08
CA TYR A 41 -1.54 -17.28 -0.49
C TYR A 41 -0.02 -17.25 -0.50
N LYS A 42 0.54 -16.44 -1.38
CA LYS A 42 1.98 -16.11 -1.41
C LYS A 42 2.12 -14.62 -1.16
N LYS A 43 2.67 -14.24 -0.01
CA LYS A 43 2.75 -12.85 0.45
C LYS A 43 3.37 -11.90 -0.58
N GLY A 44 4.43 -12.35 -1.26
CA GLY A 44 5.10 -11.58 -2.30
C GLY A 44 4.35 -11.47 -3.64
N LYS A 45 3.15 -12.06 -3.77
CA LYS A 45 2.33 -12.02 -5.00
C LYS A 45 0.95 -11.40 -4.78
N ILE A 46 0.60 -11.08 -3.54
CA ILE A 46 -0.72 -10.54 -3.17
C ILE A 46 -0.56 -9.09 -2.72
N ILE A 47 -1.53 -8.28 -3.09
CA ILE A 47 -1.68 -6.89 -2.67
C ILE A 47 -3.00 -6.74 -1.93
N PHE A 48 -2.93 -6.27 -0.69
CA PHE A 48 -4.11 -6.02 0.14
C PHE A 48 -4.98 -4.91 -0.45
N ASN A 49 -6.29 -5.12 -0.48
CA ASN A 49 -7.33 -4.21 -0.99
C ASN A 49 -7.30 -3.99 -2.52
N LEU A 50 -6.49 -4.71 -3.29
CA LEU A 50 -6.46 -4.53 -4.75
C LEU A 50 -7.77 -4.96 -5.42
N ASP A 51 -8.44 -5.95 -4.85
CA ASP A 51 -9.77 -6.41 -5.30
C ASP A 51 -10.82 -5.30 -5.29
N LYS A 52 -10.75 -4.38 -4.31
CA LYS A 52 -11.63 -3.21 -4.23
C LYS A 52 -11.07 -2.01 -4.99
N ALA A 53 -9.79 -1.71 -4.84
CA ALA A 53 -9.17 -0.56 -5.49
C ALA A 53 -9.32 -0.60 -7.01
N LYS A 54 -9.24 -1.79 -7.65
CA LYS A 54 -9.40 -1.94 -9.09
C LYS A 54 -10.74 -1.42 -9.63
N THR A 55 -11.79 -1.35 -8.80
CA THR A 55 -13.09 -0.80 -9.22
C THR A 55 -13.05 0.72 -9.42
N GLU A 56 -12.08 1.40 -8.81
CA GLU A 56 -11.88 2.84 -8.96
C GLU A 56 -11.07 3.24 -10.22
N ARG A 57 -10.51 2.26 -10.94
CA ARG A 57 -9.69 2.47 -12.14
C ARG A 57 -10.36 3.36 -13.20
N VAL A 58 -11.67 3.24 -13.37
CA VAL A 58 -12.43 4.03 -14.35
C VAL A 58 -12.40 5.53 -14.03
N LYS A 59 -12.26 5.87 -12.74
CA LYS A 59 -12.23 7.26 -12.26
C LYS A 59 -10.80 7.82 -12.19
N LYS A 60 -9.85 6.99 -11.77
CA LYS A 60 -8.44 7.37 -11.58
C LYS A 60 -7.55 6.22 -12.03
N ASN A 61 -6.64 6.49 -12.96
CA ASN A 61 -5.62 5.52 -13.41
C ASN A 61 -4.41 5.46 -12.46
N GLU A 62 -4.61 5.86 -11.22
CA GLU A 62 -3.62 5.94 -10.15
C GLU A 62 -4.09 5.09 -8.97
N VAL A 63 -3.14 4.47 -8.28
CA VAL A 63 -3.38 3.76 -7.02
C VAL A 63 -2.27 4.10 -6.03
N LEU A 64 -2.65 4.35 -4.80
CA LEU A 64 -1.70 4.59 -3.71
C LEU A 64 -1.22 3.26 -3.15
N ILE A 65 0.09 3.13 -2.98
CA ILE A 65 0.73 2.01 -2.30
C ILE A 65 1.24 2.51 -0.97
N VAL A 66 0.67 2.01 0.12
CA VAL A 66 1.05 2.34 1.50
C VAL A 66 1.58 1.11 2.23
N GLU A 67 2.21 1.30 3.40
CA GLU A 67 2.90 0.20 4.08
C GLU A 67 1.96 -0.80 4.73
N GLY A 68 0.91 -0.36 5.41
CA GLY A 68 0.12 -1.19 6.30
C GLY A 68 -1.37 -1.26 6.04
N TYR A 69 -2.01 -2.24 6.67
CA TYR A 69 -3.48 -2.39 6.65
C TYR A 69 -4.20 -1.17 7.22
N MET A 70 -3.63 -0.54 8.25
CA MET A 70 -4.28 0.58 8.92
C MET A 70 -4.30 1.81 8.03
N ASP A 71 -3.22 2.08 7.31
CA ASP A 71 -3.15 3.19 6.35
C ASP A 71 -4.21 3.03 5.26
N VAL A 72 -4.33 1.80 4.71
CA VAL A 72 -5.39 1.50 3.74
C VAL A 72 -6.77 1.75 4.31
N ILE A 73 -7.06 1.26 5.52
CA ILE A 73 -8.39 1.40 6.14
C ILE A 73 -8.69 2.87 6.44
N SER A 74 -7.72 3.59 6.97
CA SER A 74 -7.86 5.01 7.28
C SER A 74 -8.13 5.84 6.02
N LEU A 75 -7.28 5.71 5.01
CA LEU A 75 -7.45 6.41 3.74
C LEU A 75 -8.77 6.06 3.07
N TYR A 76 -9.14 4.78 3.06
CA TYR A 76 -10.40 4.31 2.50
C TYR A 76 -11.61 4.93 3.22
N SER A 77 -11.57 5.02 4.56
CA SER A 77 -12.64 5.61 5.37
C SER A 77 -12.80 7.13 5.13
N HIS A 78 -11.73 7.82 4.72
CA HIS A 78 -11.73 9.21 4.31
C HIS A 78 -12.04 9.42 2.82
N GLY A 79 -12.44 8.37 2.11
CA GLY A 79 -12.88 8.44 0.72
C GLY A 79 -11.75 8.34 -0.33
N ILE A 80 -10.53 7.97 0.06
CA ILE A 80 -9.44 7.59 -0.84
C ILE A 80 -9.53 6.09 -1.09
N LYS A 81 -10.29 5.68 -2.11
CA LYS A 81 -10.61 4.26 -2.32
C LYS A 81 -9.60 3.52 -3.19
N ASN A 82 -8.82 4.23 -4.00
CA ASN A 82 -7.76 3.70 -4.84
C ASN A 82 -6.45 3.55 -4.03
N VAL A 83 -6.50 2.80 -2.94
CA VAL A 83 -5.38 2.58 -2.01
C VAL A 83 -5.17 1.10 -1.76
N VAL A 84 -3.92 0.66 -1.73
CA VAL A 84 -3.49 -0.73 -1.54
C VAL A 84 -2.28 -0.80 -0.61
N SER A 85 -1.97 -1.99 -0.11
CA SER A 85 -0.76 -2.22 0.69
C SER A 85 -0.08 -3.53 0.30
N ASN A 86 1.25 -3.51 0.33
CA ASN A 86 2.10 -4.71 0.23
C ASN A 86 2.22 -5.48 1.57
N SER A 87 1.46 -5.07 2.60
CA SER A 87 1.35 -5.76 3.90
C SER A 87 2.66 -5.86 4.69
N GLY A 88 3.45 -4.77 4.71
CA GLY A 88 4.63 -4.62 5.56
C GLY A 88 5.85 -5.41 5.09
N THR A 89 6.03 -5.58 3.80
CA THR A 89 7.25 -6.09 3.16
C THR A 89 7.71 -5.12 2.08
N ALA A 90 8.97 -5.23 1.62
CA ALA A 90 9.36 -4.53 0.39
C ALA A 90 8.45 -4.98 -0.76
N ILE A 91 8.05 -4.03 -1.61
CA ILE A 91 7.25 -4.36 -2.81
C ILE A 91 8.09 -5.25 -3.75
N THR A 92 7.49 -6.31 -4.23
CA THR A 92 8.14 -7.24 -5.16
C THR A 92 7.80 -6.91 -6.60
N GLU A 93 8.62 -7.39 -7.54
CA GLU A 93 8.35 -7.32 -8.98
C GLU A 93 6.97 -7.91 -9.33
N SER A 94 6.65 -9.09 -8.80
CA SER A 94 5.34 -9.73 -9.02
C SER A 94 4.16 -8.88 -8.52
N GLN A 95 4.36 -8.12 -7.44
CA GLN A 95 3.33 -7.26 -6.90
C GLN A 95 3.15 -6.00 -7.76
N ILE A 96 4.22 -5.37 -8.21
CA ILE A 96 4.10 -4.19 -9.08
C ILE A 96 3.54 -4.57 -10.46
N ASP A 97 3.96 -5.71 -11.02
CA ASP A 97 3.40 -6.24 -12.27
C ASP A 97 1.89 -6.49 -12.15
N LEU A 98 1.44 -6.99 -10.99
CA LEU A 98 0.03 -7.18 -10.72
C LEU A 98 -0.73 -5.84 -10.67
N ILE A 99 -0.14 -4.81 -10.04
CA ILE A 99 -0.72 -3.47 -9.96
C ILE A 99 -0.82 -2.86 -11.37
N TRP A 100 0.23 -2.94 -12.18
CA TRP A 100 0.26 -2.38 -13.54
C TRP A 100 -0.76 -2.99 -14.50
N LYS A 101 -1.30 -4.18 -14.21
CA LYS A 101 -2.45 -4.72 -14.96
C LYS A 101 -3.72 -3.87 -14.82
N PHE A 102 -3.83 -3.07 -13.78
CA PHE A 102 -5.02 -2.28 -13.46
C PHE A 102 -4.75 -0.78 -13.45
N PHE A 103 -3.57 -0.34 -13.07
CA PHE A 103 -3.21 1.07 -12.90
C PHE A 103 -1.85 1.34 -13.54
N SER A 104 -1.76 2.26 -14.48
CA SER A 104 -0.48 2.60 -15.11
C SER A 104 0.37 3.54 -14.26
N ASN A 105 -0.22 4.23 -13.28
CA ASN A 105 0.44 5.22 -12.43
C ASN A 105 0.30 4.88 -10.94
N PRO A 106 0.93 3.81 -10.40
CA PRO A 106 1.01 3.61 -8.97
C PRO A 106 1.87 4.68 -8.31
N ILE A 107 1.45 5.13 -7.12
CA ILE A 107 2.13 6.15 -6.32
C ILE A 107 2.50 5.53 -4.98
N VAL A 108 3.77 5.43 -4.69
CA VAL A 108 4.31 4.91 -3.43
C VAL A 108 4.29 6.04 -2.41
N CYS A 109 3.56 5.82 -1.32
CA CYS A 109 3.41 6.75 -0.21
C CYS A 109 3.88 6.04 1.07
N LEU A 110 5.07 6.38 1.53
CA LEU A 110 5.73 5.78 2.68
C LEU A 110 5.83 6.77 3.84
N ASP A 111 6.10 6.22 5.03
CA ASP A 111 6.24 7.00 6.24
C ASP A 111 7.33 8.07 6.12
N GLY A 112 7.12 9.22 6.76
CA GLY A 112 8.02 10.38 6.73
C GLY A 112 9.25 10.23 7.64
N ASP A 113 9.74 9.01 7.85
CA ASP A 113 10.92 8.73 8.66
C ASP A 113 12.10 8.23 7.80
N SER A 114 13.25 8.00 8.46
CA SER A 114 14.45 7.49 7.78
C SER A 114 14.28 6.07 7.23
N SER A 115 13.34 5.29 7.78
CA SER A 115 13.01 3.93 7.34
C SER A 115 12.22 3.98 6.04
N GLY A 116 11.19 4.83 5.97
CA GLY A 116 10.40 5.05 4.77
C GLY A 116 11.24 5.60 3.61
N GLN A 117 12.16 6.55 3.88
CA GLN A 117 13.09 7.06 2.85
C GLN A 117 13.98 5.96 2.27
N LYS A 118 14.55 5.10 3.12
CA LYS A 118 15.35 3.95 2.67
C LYS A 118 14.50 2.93 1.91
N ALA A 119 13.26 2.72 2.32
CA ALA A 119 12.32 1.86 1.61
C ALA A 119 11.99 2.42 0.22
N ALA A 120 11.75 3.74 0.10
CA ALA A 120 11.52 4.40 -1.18
C ALA A 120 12.69 4.19 -2.16
N LEU A 121 13.93 4.44 -1.71
CA LEU A 121 15.12 4.23 -2.52
C LEU A 121 15.24 2.78 -3.00
N ARG A 122 15.07 1.80 -2.10
CA ARG A 122 15.12 0.37 -2.47
C ARG A 122 14.03 0.01 -3.49
N ILE A 123 12.83 0.55 -3.32
CA ILE A 123 11.73 0.33 -4.27
C ILE A 123 12.11 0.92 -5.63
N ALA A 124 12.62 2.16 -5.66
CA ALA A 124 13.06 2.80 -6.88
C ALA A 124 14.16 2.00 -7.60
N GLU A 125 15.22 1.61 -6.89
CA GLU A 125 16.31 0.80 -7.44
C GLU A 125 15.84 -0.55 -8.00
N ASN A 126 14.94 -1.24 -7.28
CA ASN A 126 14.43 -2.54 -7.70
C ASN A 126 13.48 -2.44 -8.90
N LEU A 127 12.70 -1.37 -9.00
CA LEU A 127 11.68 -1.24 -10.03
C LEU A 127 12.16 -0.50 -11.28
N LEU A 128 13.24 0.28 -11.18
CA LEU A 128 13.80 1.01 -12.32
C LEU A 128 14.01 0.14 -13.58
N PRO A 129 14.55 -1.10 -13.48
CA PRO A 129 14.71 -1.97 -14.66
C PRO A 129 13.40 -2.45 -15.28
N HIS A 130 12.27 -2.35 -14.55
CA HIS A 130 10.96 -2.86 -14.97
C HIS A 130 10.04 -1.75 -15.51
N ILE A 131 10.45 -0.49 -15.43
CA ILE A 131 9.69 0.65 -15.95
C ILE A 131 9.66 0.59 -17.47
N LYS A 132 8.47 0.79 -18.04
CA LYS A 132 8.21 0.84 -19.49
C LYS A 132 7.51 2.15 -19.81
N GLU A 133 7.51 2.52 -21.09
CA GLU A 133 6.91 3.75 -21.59
C GLU A 133 5.48 4.03 -21.06
N ASN A 134 4.68 2.98 -20.83
CA ASN A 134 3.30 3.09 -20.35
C ASN A 134 3.11 2.77 -18.87
N ASN A 135 4.17 2.43 -18.14
CA ASN A 135 4.12 2.03 -16.74
C ASN A 135 5.00 2.96 -15.92
N LYS A 136 4.37 3.94 -15.30
CA LYS A 136 5.05 4.90 -14.42
C LYS A 136 5.01 4.45 -12.98
N ILE A 137 5.81 5.08 -12.15
CA ILE A 137 5.72 4.98 -10.70
C ILE A 137 6.07 6.35 -10.11
N GLY A 138 5.22 6.81 -9.22
CA GLY A 138 5.42 8.05 -8.49
C GLY A 138 5.77 7.79 -7.03
N PHE A 139 6.38 8.78 -6.39
CA PHE A 139 6.72 8.75 -4.97
C PHE A 139 6.19 10.00 -4.28
N VAL A 140 5.61 9.81 -3.10
CA VAL A 140 5.19 10.89 -2.21
C VAL A 140 5.93 10.74 -0.90
N ALA A 141 6.63 11.80 -0.51
CA ALA A 141 7.26 11.88 0.81
C ALA A 141 6.27 12.47 1.82
N MET A 142 5.97 11.71 2.86
CA MET A 142 5.20 12.23 4.00
C MET A 142 6.02 13.23 4.80
N SER A 143 5.34 14.13 5.50
CA SER A 143 5.99 15.06 6.44
C SER A 143 6.73 14.28 7.52
N LYS A 144 7.85 14.82 8.00
CA LYS A 144 8.71 14.16 8.99
C LYS A 144 7.92 13.67 10.21
N GLY A 145 8.00 12.37 10.46
CA GLY A 145 7.35 11.71 11.60
C GLY A 145 5.86 11.44 11.46
N MET A 146 5.30 11.64 10.26
CA MET A 146 3.89 11.31 9.97
C MET A 146 3.82 10.08 9.07
N ASP A 147 2.80 9.26 9.28
CA ASP A 147 2.36 8.24 8.35
C ASP A 147 1.10 8.72 7.57
N PRO A 148 0.64 7.99 6.54
CA PRO A 148 -0.55 8.36 5.79
C PRO A 148 -1.83 8.45 6.64
N ASP A 149 -1.99 7.61 7.67
CA ASP A 149 -3.11 7.62 8.61
C ASP A 149 -3.11 8.93 9.43
N ASP A 150 -1.97 9.27 10.03
CA ASP A 150 -1.83 10.49 10.81
C ASP A 150 -2.07 11.75 9.95
N TYR A 151 -1.48 11.77 8.75
CA TYR A 151 -1.62 12.93 7.86
C TYR A 151 -3.08 13.19 7.46
N ILE A 152 -3.82 12.16 7.03
CA ILE A 152 -5.20 12.36 6.58
C ILE A 152 -6.13 12.74 7.73
N ARG A 153 -5.87 12.26 8.95
CA ARG A 153 -6.62 12.65 10.15
C ARG A 153 -6.38 14.08 10.56
N GLU A 154 -5.13 14.57 10.47
CA GLU A 154 -4.77 15.92 10.89
C GLU A 154 -5.05 16.97 9.83
N LYS A 155 -4.77 16.69 8.58
CA LYS A 155 -4.78 17.66 7.47
C LYS A 155 -6.01 17.53 6.58
N GLY A 156 -6.74 16.42 6.69
CA GLY A 156 -7.93 16.15 5.89
C GLY A 156 -7.64 15.70 4.46
N LYS A 157 -8.72 15.26 3.79
CA LYS A 157 -8.67 14.67 2.46
C LYS A 157 -8.10 15.59 1.39
N ASP A 158 -8.57 16.86 1.35
CA ASP A 158 -8.18 17.79 0.29
C ASP A 158 -6.67 18.10 0.30
N ASN A 159 -6.07 18.20 1.50
CA ASN A 159 -4.63 18.39 1.63
C ASN A 159 -3.85 17.14 1.28
N PHE A 160 -4.40 15.97 1.60
CA PHE A 160 -3.80 14.70 1.21
C PHE A 160 -3.82 14.50 -0.31
N GLU A 161 -4.93 14.81 -0.98
CA GLU A 161 -5.03 14.75 -2.45
C GLU A 161 -4.08 15.75 -3.14
N LYS A 162 -3.89 16.95 -2.58
CA LYS A 162 -2.88 17.91 -3.07
C LYS A 162 -1.45 17.36 -2.94
N LEU A 163 -1.15 16.74 -1.80
CA LEU A 163 0.16 16.10 -1.56
C LEU A 163 0.41 14.99 -2.57
N ILE A 164 -0.57 14.12 -2.83
CA ILE A 164 -0.46 13.07 -3.85
C ILE A 164 -0.24 13.66 -5.24
N GLY A 165 -0.94 14.75 -5.57
CA GLY A 165 -0.79 15.44 -6.85
C GLY A 165 0.59 16.06 -7.08
N SER A 166 1.40 16.22 -6.03
CA SER A 166 2.80 16.68 -6.10
C SER A 166 3.83 15.54 -6.09
N ASN A 167 3.39 14.30 -6.43
CA ASN A 167 4.31 13.16 -6.47
C ASN A 167 5.46 13.38 -7.46
N LEU A 168 6.62 12.83 -7.12
CA LEU A 168 7.81 12.84 -7.98
C LEU A 168 7.80 11.56 -8.83
N SER A 169 8.06 11.70 -10.12
CA SER A 169 8.32 10.55 -10.99
C SER A 169 9.70 9.96 -10.70
N ILE A 170 9.87 8.67 -10.93
CA ILE A 170 11.19 8.03 -10.80
C ILE A 170 12.19 8.58 -11.84
N GLU A 171 11.70 9.24 -12.89
CA GLU A 171 12.51 9.87 -13.95
C GLU A 171 12.99 11.28 -13.57
N GLU A 172 12.48 11.86 -12.49
CA GLU A 172 12.86 13.16 -11.92
C GLU A 172 13.79 12.99 -10.72
#